data_c17412ba677e518fee6e3d3f216b7d06
#
_entry.id   c17412ba677e518fee6e3d3f216b7d06
#
_cell.length_a   1.000
_cell.length_b   1.000
_cell.length_c   1.000
_cell.angle_alpha   90.00
_cell.angle_beta   90.00
_cell.angle_gamma   90.00
#
_symmetry.space_group_name_H-M   'P 1'
#
loop_
_entity.id
_entity.type
_entity.pdbx_description
1 polymer ?
#
loop_
_entity_poly.entity_id
_entity_poly.type
_entity_poly.pdbx_seq_one_letter_code
_entity_poly.pdbx_strand_id
1 'polypeptide(L)'
;MKELKLLTVAAMTAAVVLLSGCGNMTMLEEYSFGYVQLKAGNSEVYVMTPFDLAHVSRQNGEGMMYINNDKHINVVAVSETAGETTPAAMAKEYVAMLKQTPDVSDLQTKVTDAEESGRKTTVVNASYTEPLNGQPAKLTVRSLFFEDNGQIWHVMYMYKDGDALAKEVVDHVFGQLK
;
A
#
# COMPACT_ATOMS: atom_id res chain seq x y z
N MET A 1 7.72 -22.08 -4.92
CA MET A 1 7.84 -20.84 -4.12
C MET A 1 7.91 -19.53 -4.93
N LYS A 2 8.39 -19.52 -6.18
CA LYS A 2 8.41 -18.30 -7.02
C LYS A 2 7.04 -17.85 -7.57
N GLU A 3 6.10 -18.77 -7.73
CA GLU A 3 4.77 -18.50 -8.30
C GLU A 3 3.82 -17.74 -7.36
N LEU A 4 4.04 -17.86 -6.04
CA LEU A 4 3.16 -17.29 -5.03
C LEU A 4 3.30 -15.76 -4.92
N LYS A 5 4.52 -15.25 -5.15
CA LYS A 5 4.83 -13.82 -5.06
C LYS A 5 4.24 -13.00 -6.22
N LEU A 6 4.06 -13.63 -7.39
CA LEU A 6 3.46 -12.97 -8.56
C LEU A 6 1.96 -12.68 -8.40
N LEU A 7 1.25 -13.55 -7.67
CA LEU A 7 -0.20 -13.38 -7.42
C LEU A 7 -0.54 -12.19 -6.52
N THR A 8 0.38 -11.81 -5.64
CA THR A 8 0.16 -10.69 -4.71
C THR A 8 0.12 -9.34 -5.44
N VAL A 9 0.89 -9.18 -6.53
CA VAL A 9 0.87 -7.95 -7.34
C VAL A 9 -0.27 -7.92 -8.32
N ALA A 10 -0.59 -9.04 -8.96
CA ALA A 10 -1.72 -9.11 -9.89
C ALA A 10 -3.07 -8.81 -9.21
N ALA A 11 -3.22 -9.14 -7.91
CA ALA A 11 -4.40 -8.78 -7.12
C ALA A 11 -4.45 -7.28 -6.75
N MET A 12 -3.30 -6.58 -6.76
CA MET A 12 -3.23 -5.16 -6.44
C MET A 12 -3.60 -4.24 -7.60
N THR A 13 -3.44 -4.70 -8.85
CA THR A 13 -3.70 -3.87 -10.04
C THR A 13 -5.17 -3.85 -10.48
N ALA A 14 -6.02 -4.72 -9.95
CA ALA A 14 -7.35 -4.97 -10.52
C ALA A 14 -8.50 -4.07 -10.00
N ALA A 15 -8.28 -3.10 -9.10
CA ALA A 15 -9.40 -2.47 -8.40
C ALA A 15 -9.46 -0.93 -8.37
N VAL A 16 -8.69 -0.22 -9.18
CA VAL A 16 -8.75 1.25 -9.17
C VAL A 16 -9.76 1.77 -10.19
N VAL A 17 -11.04 1.84 -9.81
CA VAL A 17 -12.04 2.64 -10.54
C VAL A 17 -11.94 4.08 -10.06
N LEU A 18 -11.01 4.83 -10.60
CA LEU A 18 -10.89 6.26 -10.31
C LEU A 18 -11.90 7.03 -11.17
N LEU A 19 -13.06 7.31 -10.62
CA LEU A 19 -14.00 8.27 -11.20
C LEU A 19 -13.54 9.68 -10.84
N SER A 20 -13.09 10.45 -11.82
CA SER A 20 -12.73 11.85 -11.64
C SER A 20 -13.99 12.69 -11.37
N GLY A 21 -14.23 12.99 -10.10
CA GLY A 21 -15.20 13.98 -9.68
C GLY A 21 -14.53 15.34 -9.54
N CYS A 22 -14.88 16.31 -10.37
CA CYS A 22 -14.50 17.72 -10.18
C CYS A 22 -15.35 18.34 -9.07
N GLY A 23 -14.75 18.58 -7.92
CA GLY A 23 -15.28 19.41 -6.85
C GLY A 23 -14.14 19.79 -5.91
N ASN A 24 -14.07 21.05 -5.49
CA ASN A 24 -13.14 21.49 -4.45
C ASN A 24 -13.63 20.98 -3.08
N MET A 25 -13.67 19.67 -2.88
CA MET A 25 -13.98 19.09 -1.57
C MET A 25 -12.73 19.11 -0.71
N THR A 26 -12.89 19.42 0.56
CA THR A 26 -11.79 19.35 1.52
C THR A 26 -11.61 17.91 2.01
N MET A 27 -10.40 17.56 2.45
CA MET A 27 -10.07 16.27 3.04
C MET A 27 -11.03 15.88 4.17
N LEU A 28 -11.43 16.84 5.03
CA LEU A 28 -12.31 16.60 6.18
C LEU A 28 -13.78 16.38 5.80
N GLU A 29 -14.21 16.83 4.62
CA GLU A 29 -15.57 16.62 4.13
C GLU A 29 -15.75 15.24 3.49
N GLU A 30 -14.68 14.67 2.94
CA GLU A 30 -14.73 13.40 2.20
C GLU A 30 -14.30 12.20 3.05
N TYR A 31 -13.41 12.38 4.04
CA TYR A 31 -12.78 11.27 4.74
C TYR A 31 -12.99 11.30 6.26
N SER A 32 -13.18 10.11 6.82
CA SER A 32 -13.24 9.89 8.27
C SER A 32 -11.97 9.19 8.74
N PHE A 33 -10.99 9.97 9.17
CA PHE A 33 -9.71 9.43 9.61
C PHE A 33 -9.83 8.62 10.91
N GLY A 34 -9.23 7.46 10.93
CA GLY A 34 -9.22 6.59 12.10
C GLY A 34 -8.06 5.60 12.09
N TYR A 35 -7.83 4.97 13.24
CA TYR A 35 -6.89 3.87 13.35
C TYR A 35 -7.59 2.56 13.10
N VAL A 36 -7.17 1.84 12.07
CA VAL A 36 -7.64 0.49 11.77
C VAL A 36 -6.68 -0.51 12.40
N GLN A 37 -7.24 -1.49 13.10
CA GLN A 37 -6.49 -2.60 13.67
C GLN A 37 -6.12 -3.60 12.57
N LEU A 38 -4.83 -3.86 12.43
CA LEU A 38 -4.30 -4.93 11.61
C LEU A 38 -3.79 -6.05 12.52
N LYS A 39 -4.20 -7.28 12.28
CA LYS A 39 -3.86 -8.42 13.13
C LYS A 39 -3.40 -9.61 12.29
N ALA A 40 -2.25 -10.19 12.66
CA ALA A 40 -1.70 -11.39 12.05
C ALA A 40 -0.85 -12.16 13.07
N GLY A 41 -1.21 -13.40 13.36
CA GLY A 41 -0.52 -14.19 14.39
C GLY A 41 -0.53 -13.47 15.74
N ASN A 42 0.66 -13.20 16.27
CA ASN A 42 0.87 -12.44 17.52
C ASN A 42 1.06 -10.94 17.30
N SER A 43 1.05 -10.49 16.05
CA SER A 43 1.18 -9.07 15.71
C SER A 43 -0.17 -8.38 15.76
N GLU A 44 -0.20 -7.21 16.37
CA GLU A 44 -1.36 -6.34 16.44
C GLU A 44 -0.87 -4.88 16.35
N VAL A 45 -1.15 -4.24 15.23
CA VAL A 45 -0.74 -2.87 14.95
C VAL A 45 -1.94 -2.05 14.53
N TYR A 46 -1.86 -0.75 14.78
CA TYR A 46 -2.90 0.19 14.37
C TYR A 46 -2.30 1.16 13.36
N VAL A 47 -2.96 1.28 12.21
CA VAL A 47 -2.53 2.15 11.11
C VAL A 47 -3.60 3.21 10.87
N MET A 48 -3.21 4.48 10.80
CA MET A 48 -4.16 5.52 10.42
C MET A 48 -4.53 5.41 8.94
N THR A 49 -5.82 5.41 8.68
CA THR A 49 -6.37 5.32 7.33
C THR A 49 -7.48 6.34 7.12
N PRO A 50 -7.78 6.74 5.88
CA PRO A 50 -8.88 7.65 5.57
C PRO A 50 -10.25 6.98 5.62
N PHE A 51 -10.29 5.65 5.75
CA PHE A 51 -11.51 4.82 5.78
C PHE A 51 -11.19 3.43 6.38
N ASP A 52 -12.22 2.67 6.73
CA ASP A 52 -12.07 1.31 7.23
C ASP A 52 -11.49 0.37 6.16
N LEU A 53 -10.70 -0.63 6.60
CA LEU A 53 -10.16 -1.65 5.74
C LEU A 53 -10.93 -2.97 5.93
N ALA A 54 -11.34 -3.57 4.83
CA ALA A 54 -11.94 -4.90 4.83
C ALA A 54 -10.86 -5.98 4.94
N HIS A 55 -11.05 -6.94 5.83
CA HIS A 55 -10.22 -8.13 5.92
C HIS A 55 -10.58 -9.09 4.76
N VAL A 56 -9.57 -9.52 4.02
CA VAL A 56 -9.71 -10.46 2.91
C VAL A 56 -8.85 -11.68 3.17
N SER A 57 -9.46 -12.87 3.16
CA SER A 57 -8.72 -14.12 3.31
C SER A 57 -7.87 -14.38 2.07
N ARG A 58 -6.58 -14.65 2.26
CA ARG A 58 -5.68 -15.06 1.18
C ARG A 58 -5.93 -16.53 0.82
N GLN A 59 -6.00 -16.83 -0.48
CA GLN A 59 -6.29 -18.20 -0.96
C GLN A 59 -5.30 -19.27 -0.50
N ASN A 60 -4.09 -18.88 -0.15
CA ASN A 60 -3.00 -19.80 0.23
C ASN A 60 -2.76 -19.89 1.74
N GLY A 61 -3.60 -19.24 2.58
CA GLY A 61 -3.53 -19.35 4.04
C GLY A 61 -2.30 -18.71 4.72
N GLU A 62 -1.37 -18.15 3.96
CA GLU A 62 -0.18 -17.48 4.51
C GLU A 62 -0.38 -15.97 4.58
N GLY A 63 -0.25 -15.43 5.81
CA GLY A 63 -0.38 -14.02 6.08
C GLY A 63 -1.82 -13.49 6.02
N MET A 64 -1.95 -12.21 6.28
CA MET A 64 -3.25 -11.50 6.30
C MET A 64 -3.24 -10.39 5.27
N MET A 65 -4.42 -10.08 4.74
CA MET A 65 -4.60 -8.95 3.83
C MET A 65 -5.80 -8.11 4.27
N TYR A 66 -5.60 -6.80 4.28
CA TYR A 66 -6.62 -5.79 4.51
C TYR A 66 -6.63 -4.85 3.32
N ILE A 67 -7.79 -4.51 2.80
CA ILE A 67 -7.93 -3.68 1.61
C ILE A 67 -9.17 -2.81 1.68
N ASN A 68 -9.07 -1.61 1.22
CA ASN A 68 -10.18 -0.80 0.75
C ASN A 68 -9.70 0.15 -0.35
N ASN A 69 -10.60 0.52 -1.21
CA ASN A 69 -10.36 1.48 -2.27
C ASN A 69 -11.59 2.39 -2.42
N ASP A 70 -11.33 3.62 -2.72
CA ASP A 70 -12.34 4.58 -3.12
C ASP A 70 -11.99 5.19 -4.50
N LYS A 71 -12.68 6.26 -4.88
CA LYS A 71 -12.44 6.95 -6.16
C LYS A 71 -11.07 7.65 -6.27
N HIS A 72 -10.37 7.89 -5.15
CA HIS A 72 -9.11 8.63 -5.09
C HIS A 72 -7.95 7.78 -4.63
N ILE A 73 -8.16 6.90 -3.64
CA ILE A 73 -7.09 6.21 -2.93
C ILE A 73 -7.40 4.72 -2.82
N ASN A 74 -6.38 3.92 -3.06
CA ASN A 74 -6.38 2.50 -2.72
C ASN A 74 -5.41 2.29 -1.55
N VAL A 75 -5.89 1.64 -0.49
CA VAL A 75 -5.07 1.25 0.67
C VAL A 75 -5.06 -0.26 0.77
N VAL A 76 -3.87 -0.82 0.85
CA VAL A 76 -3.66 -2.26 1.04
C VAL A 76 -2.65 -2.47 2.16
N ALA A 77 -2.97 -3.35 3.09
CA ALA A 77 -2.02 -3.84 4.08
C ALA A 77 -1.93 -5.37 4.00
N VAL A 78 -0.73 -5.89 3.89
CA VAL A 78 -0.46 -7.33 3.90
C VAL A 78 0.58 -7.66 4.94
N SER A 79 0.47 -8.85 5.55
CA SER A 79 1.50 -9.38 6.42
C SER A 79 2.06 -10.69 5.88
N GLU A 80 3.31 -10.93 6.18
CA GLU A 80 3.99 -12.22 5.97
C GLU A 80 4.80 -12.55 7.22
N THR A 81 4.96 -13.85 7.53
CA THR A 81 5.83 -14.28 8.62
C THR A 81 7.28 -13.89 8.29
N ALA A 82 7.93 -13.21 9.21
CA ALA A 82 9.27 -12.67 8.99
C ALA A 82 10.31 -13.74 8.62
N GLY A 83 10.36 -14.86 9.37
CA GLY A 83 11.37 -15.89 9.16
C GLY A 83 12.79 -15.29 9.18
N GLU A 84 13.52 -15.47 8.08
CA GLU A 84 14.84 -14.85 7.85
C GLU A 84 14.77 -13.55 7.02
N THR A 85 13.56 -13.16 6.59
CA THR A 85 13.33 -11.95 5.77
C THR A 85 13.29 -10.71 6.66
N THR A 86 13.70 -9.59 6.13
CA THR A 86 13.65 -8.28 6.80
C THR A 86 12.74 -7.32 6.02
N PRO A 87 12.22 -6.25 6.67
CA PRO A 87 11.45 -5.20 5.98
C PRO A 87 12.19 -4.62 4.76
N ALA A 88 13.50 -4.38 4.89
CA ALA A 88 14.32 -3.87 3.80
C ALA A 88 14.47 -4.87 2.64
N ALA A 89 14.57 -6.17 2.94
CA ALA A 89 14.62 -7.21 1.91
C ALA A 89 13.29 -7.31 1.17
N MET A 90 12.17 -7.30 1.90
CA MET A 90 10.83 -7.32 1.30
C MET A 90 10.56 -6.07 0.45
N ALA A 91 10.99 -4.89 0.89
CA ALA A 91 10.90 -3.66 0.10
C ALA A 91 11.69 -3.75 -1.22
N LYS A 92 12.89 -4.35 -1.21
CA LYS A 92 13.67 -4.58 -2.42
C LYS A 92 13.01 -5.58 -3.36
N GLU A 93 12.44 -6.66 -2.83
CA GLU A 93 11.67 -7.63 -3.62
C GLU A 93 10.44 -6.98 -4.26
N TYR A 94 9.72 -6.13 -3.53
CA TYR A 94 8.60 -5.37 -4.05
C TYR A 94 9.02 -4.49 -5.23
N VAL A 95 10.10 -3.73 -5.11
CA VAL A 95 10.64 -2.90 -6.21
C VAL A 95 11.07 -3.76 -7.41
N ALA A 96 11.72 -4.90 -7.16
CA ALA A 96 12.12 -5.82 -8.22
C ALA A 96 10.91 -6.38 -8.98
N MET A 97 9.84 -6.66 -8.27
CA MET A 97 8.59 -7.14 -8.82
C MET A 97 7.89 -6.07 -9.67
N LEU A 98 7.81 -4.82 -9.23
CA LEU A 98 7.30 -3.71 -10.05
C LEU A 98 8.05 -3.59 -11.37
N LYS A 99 9.39 -3.76 -11.36
CA LYS A 99 10.22 -3.74 -12.58
C LYS A 99 9.93 -4.88 -13.55
N GLN A 100 9.41 -5.99 -13.07
CA GLN A 100 9.10 -7.19 -13.87
C GLN A 100 7.63 -7.26 -14.29
N THR A 101 6.78 -6.35 -13.81
CA THR A 101 5.36 -6.31 -14.16
C THR A 101 5.21 -5.80 -15.60
N PRO A 102 4.63 -6.59 -16.51
CA PRO A 102 4.64 -6.28 -17.95
C PRO A 102 4.00 -4.95 -18.33
N ASP A 103 2.95 -4.56 -17.61
CA ASP A 103 2.16 -3.37 -17.91
C ASP A 103 2.66 -2.10 -17.18
N VAL A 104 3.72 -2.23 -16.38
CA VAL A 104 4.34 -1.10 -15.69
C VAL A 104 5.40 -0.46 -16.57
N SER A 105 5.27 0.84 -16.82
CA SER A 105 6.24 1.67 -17.55
C SER A 105 6.60 2.92 -16.76
N ASP A 106 7.66 3.62 -17.17
CA ASP A 106 8.15 4.87 -16.56
C ASP A 106 8.39 4.78 -15.04
N LEU A 107 8.74 3.59 -14.56
CA LEU A 107 8.92 3.32 -13.14
C LEU A 107 10.07 4.13 -12.54
N GLN A 108 9.74 4.94 -11.54
CA GLN A 108 10.67 5.62 -10.67
C GLN A 108 10.48 5.12 -9.24
N THR A 109 11.56 4.81 -8.54
CA THR A 109 11.49 4.31 -7.16
C THR A 109 12.54 4.97 -6.29
N LYS A 110 12.17 5.23 -5.04
CA LYS A 110 13.09 5.65 -3.98
C LYS A 110 12.82 4.79 -2.75
N VAL A 111 13.86 4.12 -2.26
CA VAL A 111 13.82 3.32 -1.02
C VAL A 111 14.63 4.05 0.03
N THR A 112 14.07 4.24 1.23
CA THR A 112 14.72 4.92 2.34
C THR A 112 14.38 4.23 3.65
N ASP A 113 15.34 4.14 4.55
CA ASP A 113 15.07 3.77 5.93
C ASP A 113 14.54 5.00 6.67
N ALA A 114 13.59 4.80 7.54
CA ALA A 114 12.94 5.83 8.34
C ALA A 114 12.58 5.30 9.73
N GLU A 115 12.17 6.19 10.60
CA GLU A 115 11.51 5.85 11.85
C GLU A 115 10.13 6.51 11.86
N GLU A 116 9.09 5.68 11.82
CA GLU A 116 7.71 6.13 11.79
C GLU A 116 7.00 5.72 13.09
N SER A 117 6.54 6.70 13.85
CA SER A 117 5.89 6.49 15.15
C SER A 117 6.73 5.62 16.11
N GLY A 118 8.06 5.82 16.14
CA GLY A 118 8.99 5.06 16.98
C GLY A 118 9.34 3.66 16.47
N ARG A 119 8.87 3.26 15.27
CA ARG A 119 9.18 1.98 14.64
C ARG A 119 10.19 2.15 13.50
N LYS A 120 11.18 1.29 13.44
CA LYS A 120 12.08 1.21 12.27
C LYS A 120 11.28 0.73 11.06
N THR A 121 11.29 1.52 10.02
CA THR A 121 10.55 1.25 8.78
C THR A 121 11.47 1.37 7.57
N THR A 122 11.14 0.63 6.52
CA THR A 122 11.66 0.89 5.18
C THR A 122 10.53 1.48 4.35
N VAL A 123 10.75 2.67 3.80
CA VAL A 123 9.78 3.39 2.98
C VAL A 123 10.12 3.21 1.51
N VAL A 124 9.13 2.85 0.71
CA VAL A 124 9.23 2.87 -0.75
C VAL A 124 8.27 3.91 -1.29
N ASN A 125 8.81 4.90 -1.99
CA ASN A 125 8.03 5.80 -2.83
C ASN A 125 8.23 5.37 -4.28
N ALA A 126 7.16 5.10 -5.00
CA ALA A 126 7.20 4.72 -6.39
C ALA A 126 6.23 5.57 -7.22
N SER A 127 6.58 5.84 -8.46
CA SER A 127 5.63 6.32 -9.47
C SER A 127 5.84 5.54 -10.75
N TYR A 128 4.75 5.22 -11.43
CA TYR A 128 4.79 4.47 -12.68
C TYR A 128 3.51 4.70 -13.48
N THR A 129 3.54 4.30 -14.75
CA THR A 129 2.38 4.32 -15.64
C THR A 129 1.92 2.87 -15.86
N GLU A 130 0.62 2.63 -15.70
CA GLU A 130 -0.03 1.37 -16.05
C GLU A 130 -1.40 1.62 -16.74
N PRO A 131 -1.93 0.66 -17.50
CA PRO A 131 -3.25 0.81 -18.09
C PRO A 131 -4.35 0.64 -17.04
N LEU A 132 -5.15 1.68 -16.83
CA LEU A 132 -6.40 1.63 -16.09
C LEU A 132 -7.57 1.74 -17.06
N ASN A 133 -8.45 0.73 -17.08
CA ASN A 133 -9.57 0.66 -18.04
C ASN A 133 -9.13 0.86 -19.50
N GLY A 134 -7.95 0.33 -19.86
CA GLY A 134 -7.40 0.43 -21.22
C GLY A 134 -6.78 1.79 -21.57
N GLN A 135 -6.67 2.73 -20.62
CA GLN A 135 -6.02 4.00 -20.80
C GLN A 135 -4.78 4.10 -19.89
N PRO A 136 -3.65 4.66 -20.38
CA PRO A 136 -2.47 4.85 -19.53
C PRO A 136 -2.80 5.82 -18.39
N ALA A 137 -2.49 5.42 -17.18
CA ALA A 137 -2.63 6.24 -15.98
C ALA A 137 -1.32 6.25 -15.21
N LYS A 138 -0.85 7.43 -14.82
CA LYS A 138 0.30 7.58 -13.94
C LYS A 138 -0.15 7.48 -12.50
N LEU A 139 0.46 6.58 -11.74
CA LEU A 139 0.17 6.30 -10.35
C LEU A 139 1.34 6.72 -9.46
N THR A 140 0.99 7.12 -8.25
CA THR A 140 1.92 7.33 -7.14
C THR A 140 1.62 6.30 -6.05
N VAL A 141 2.66 5.66 -5.56
CA VAL A 141 2.58 4.66 -4.48
C VAL A 141 3.52 5.06 -3.36
N ARG A 142 3.01 5.02 -2.13
CA ARG A 142 3.81 5.16 -0.91
C ARG A 142 3.60 3.91 -0.05
N SER A 143 4.68 3.24 0.28
CA SER A 143 4.66 1.98 1.02
C SER A 143 5.53 2.04 2.26
N LEU A 144 5.03 1.42 3.33
CA LEU A 144 5.75 1.19 4.57
C LEU A 144 6.00 -0.30 4.74
N PHE A 145 7.22 -0.67 5.09
CA PHE A 145 7.59 -2.02 5.48
C PHE A 145 8.16 -1.98 6.89
N PHE A 146 7.58 -2.73 7.81
CA PHE A 146 8.04 -2.81 9.19
C PHE A 146 7.76 -4.18 9.79
N GLU A 147 8.50 -4.52 10.83
CA GLU A 147 8.29 -5.77 11.57
C GLU A 147 7.57 -5.49 12.89
N ASP A 148 6.64 -6.39 13.22
CA ASP A 148 6.00 -6.45 14.52
C ASP A 148 5.71 -7.90 14.92
N ASN A 149 6.24 -8.33 16.07
CA ASN A 149 6.01 -9.66 16.65
C ASN A 149 6.17 -10.82 15.66
N GLY A 150 7.24 -10.80 14.85
CA GLY A 150 7.57 -11.86 13.89
C GLY A 150 6.72 -11.82 12.61
N GLN A 151 5.97 -10.77 12.39
CA GLN A 151 5.30 -10.47 11.12
C GLN A 151 5.92 -9.25 10.46
N ILE A 152 6.14 -9.32 9.15
CA ILE A 152 6.48 -8.13 8.35
C ILE A 152 5.21 -7.62 7.72
N TRP A 153 4.88 -6.38 8.00
CA TRP A 153 3.78 -5.65 7.38
C TRP A 153 4.26 -4.83 6.20
N HIS A 154 3.51 -4.88 5.13
CA HIS A 154 3.59 -3.96 4.00
C HIS A 154 2.26 -3.20 3.91
N VAL A 155 2.31 -1.92 4.22
CA VAL A 155 1.16 -1.01 4.10
C VAL A 155 1.39 -0.08 2.93
N MET A 156 0.49 -0.07 1.98
CA MET A 156 0.59 0.65 0.72
C MET A 156 -0.60 1.59 0.53
N TYR A 157 -0.29 2.81 0.12
CA TYR A 157 -1.24 3.83 -0.33
C TYR A 157 -0.94 4.12 -1.80
N MET A 158 -1.96 3.98 -2.66
CA MET A 158 -1.83 4.21 -4.09
C MET A 158 -2.90 5.19 -4.56
N TYR A 159 -2.50 6.14 -5.40
CA TYR A 159 -3.40 7.14 -5.96
C TYR A 159 -2.90 7.62 -7.33
N LYS A 160 -3.79 8.24 -8.10
CA LYS A 160 -3.46 8.79 -9.41
C LYS A 160 -2.57 10.03 -9.26
N ASP A 161 -1.49 10.09 -10.04
CA ASP A 161 -0.62 11.28 -10.08
C ASP A 161 -1.42 12.52 -10.50
N GLY A 162 -1.20 13.63 -9.79
CA GLY A 162 -1.98 14.87 -9.99
C GLY A 162 -3.30 14.96 -9.21
N ASP A 163 -3.71 13.92 -8.49
CA ASP A 163 -4.85 14.01 -7.56
C ASP A 163 -4.40 14.70 -6.26
N ALA A 164 -4.72 16.00 -6.18
CA ALA A 164 -4.29 16.84 -5.06
C ALA A 164 -4.94 16.42 -3.73
N LEU A 165 -6.22 16.02 -3.77
CA LEU A 165 -6.94 15.56 -2.57
C LEU A 165 -6.35 14.25 -2.07
N ALA A 166 -6.14 13.28 -2.94
CA ALA A 166 -5.52 12.01 -2.57
C ALA A 166 -4.12 12.19 -1.98
N LYS A 167 -3.33 13.07 -2.58
CA LYS A 167 -2.00 13.42 -2.06
C LYS A 167 -2.07 13.99 -0.65
N GLU A 168 -2.96 14.96 -0.41
CA GLU A 168 -3.14 15.59 0.91
C GLU A 168 -3.58 14.56 1.95
N VAL A 169 -4.53 13.70 1.62
CA VAL A 169 -5.00 12.62 2.50
C VAL A 169 -3.88 11.64 2.83
N VAL A 170 -3.13 11.18 1.83
CA VAL A 170 -2.01 10.24 2.06
C VAL A 170 -0.89 10.91 2.86
N ASP A 171 -0.57 12.17 2.62
CA ASP A 171 0.40 12.91 3.43
C ASP A 171 -0.04 13.02 4.90
N HIS A 172 -1.35 13.11 5.16
CA HIS A 172 -1.90 13.17 6.52
C HIS A 172 -1.80 11.83 7.26
N VAL A 173 -2.06 10.69 6.60
CA VAL A 173 -2.13 9.38 7.27
C VAL A 173 -0.84 8.58 7.24
N PHE A 174 0.05 8.87 6.28
CA PHE A 174 1.25 8.09 6.05
C PHE A 174 2.21 8.11 7.24
N GLY A 175 2.67 6.92 7.66
CA GLY A 175 3.60 6.76 8.78
C GLY A 175 2.96 6.85 10.16
N GLN A 176 1.66 7.09 10.28
CA GLN A 176 0.97 7.12 11.56
C GLN A 176 0.60 5.70 12.01
N LEU A 177 1.47 5.13 12.86
CA LEU A 177 1.38 3.77 13.42
C LEU A 177 1.23 3.82 14.95
N LYS A 178 0.55 2.80 15.53
CA LYS A 178 0.49 2.57 16.99
C LYS A 178 0.66 1.10 17.29
#